data_3612c928fd9e3ed425c6b741cbd6a2ef
#
_entry.id   3612c928fd9e3ed425c6b741cbd6a2ef
#
_cell.length_a   1.000
_cell.length_b   1.000
_cell.length_c   1.000
_cell.angle_alpha   90.00
_cell.angle_beta   90.00
_cell.angle_gamma   90.00
#
_symmetry.space_group_name_H-M   'P 1'
#
loop_
_entity.id
_entity.type
_entity.pdbx_description
1 polymer ?
#
loop_
_entity_poly.entity_id
_entity_poly.type
_entity_poly.pdbx_seq_one_letter_code
_entity_poly.pdbx_strand_id
1 'polypeptide(L)'
;LDLPFLLTATPSVLTTSDAGSGVGYTSIRVRGTDATRINITANGIPMNDAESHSIFWVNTPDLASSLEDMQIQRGAGTSTNGAGAFGASINLRTAGIPSKAYAEVSGSYRSFNTHKETVRVGSGLLGNHWAFDARISNIQSDGYRDRATSDLKSYFLQGGYYGENTTLKLIAFGGKEKTYHAWDGISREQLETD
;
A
#
# COMPACT_ATOMS: atom_id res chain seq x y z
N LEU A 1 6.56 -4.34 4.52
CA LEU A 1 6.47 -2.90 4.73
C LEU A 1 5.32 -2.33 3.94
N ASP A 2 4.62 -1.38 4.53
CA ASP A 2 3.59 -0.62 3.84
C ASP A 2 4.19 0.31 2.79
N LEU A 3 3.38 0.73 1.84
CA LEU A 3 3.81 1.53 0.70
C LEU A 3 4.56 2.82 1.11
N PRO A 4 4.15 3.60 2.13
CA PRO A 4 4.91 4.76 2.58
C PRO A 4 6.38 4.44 2.88
N PHE A 5 6.66 3.28 3.49
CA PHE A 5 8.01 2.90 3.88
C PHE A 5 8.91 2.51 2.71
N LEU A 6 8.36 2.16 1.55
CA LEU A 6 9.15 1.99 0.33
C LEU A 6 9.74 3.32 -0.16
N LEU A 7 9.14 4.43 0.25
CA LEU A 7 9.52 5.78 -0.16
C LEU A 7 10.50 6.46 0.80
N THR A 8 10.89 5.82 1.88
CA THR A 8 11.78 6.39 2.92
C THR A 8 13.11 6.91 2.36
N ALA A 9 13.64 6.27 1.33
CA ALA A 9 14.88 6.72 0.66
C ALA A 9 14.66 7.85 -0.35
N THR A 10 13.40 8.25 -0.61
CA THR A 10 13.09 9.32 -1.57
C THR A 10 13.35 10.68 -0.93
N PRO A 11 14.13 11.57 -1.56
CA PRO A 11 14.41 12.89 -1.01
C PRO A 11 13.14 13.69 -0.73
N SER A 12 13.10 14.38 0.42
CA SER A 12 11.97 15.20 0.89
C SER A 12 10.70 14.41 1.21
N VAL A 13 10.79 13.11 1.39
CA VAL A 13 9.72 12.26 1.88
C VAL A 13 10.01 11.89 3.33
N LEU A 14 9.02 12.09 4.19
CA LEU A 14 9.02 11.66 5.58
C LEU A 14 7.91 10.63 5.77
N THR A 15 8.24 9.51 6.37
CA THR A 15 7.27 8.45 6.68
C THR A 15 7.15 8.29 8.18
N THR A 16 5.96 7.97 8.65
CA THR A 16 5.71 7.66 10.07
C THR A 16 4.99 6.32 10.20
N SER A 17 5.21 5.66 11.33
CA SER A 17 4.54 4.42 11.71
C SER A 17 4.17 4.49 13.18
N ASP A 18 2.89 4.32 13.48
CA ASP A 18 2.41 4.36 14.86
C ASP A 18 2.93 3.17 15.67
N ALA A 19 3.00 2.00 15.03
CA ALA A 19 3.60 0.80 15.61
C ALA A 19 5.14 0.82 15.60
N GLY A 20 5.78 1.73 14.86
CA GLY A 20 7.22 1.81 14.70
C GLY A 20 7.84 0.70 13.84
N SER A 21 7.06 -0.27 13.38
CA SER A 21 7.54 -1.42 12.58
C SER A 21 7.43 -1.19 11.06
N GLY A 22 6.79 -0.10 10.62
CA GLY A 22 6.52 0.18 9.21
C GLY A 22 5.38 -0.65 8.62
N VAL A 23 4.52 -1.18 9.48
CA VAL A 23 3.34 -1.98 9.15
C VAL A 23 2.15 -1.47 9.96
N GLY A 24 0.95 -1.51 9.39
CA GLY A 24 -0.29 -1.07 10.02
C GLY A 24 -0.59 0.41 9.75
N TYR A 25 -0.76 1.21 10.78
CA TYR A 25 -0.98 2.65 10.60
C TYR A 25 0.33 3.36 10.25
N THR A 26 0.44 3.70 9.01
CA THR A 26 1.57 4.42 8.43
C THR A 26 1.11 5.64 7.68
N SER A 27 1.93 6.67 7.63
CA SER A 27 1.63 7.89 6.87
C SER A 27 2.85 8.42 6.14
N ILE A 28 2.60 9.37 5.24
CA ILE A 28 3.60 10.00 4.40
C ILE A 28 3.42 11.51 4.39
N ARG A 29 4.53 12.24 4.42
CA ARG A 29 4.60 13.67 4.15
C ARG A 29 5.61 13.92 3.04
N VAL A 30 5.31 14.84 2.16
CA VAL A 30 6.22 15.23 1.07
C VAL A 30 6.47 16.73 1.15
N ARG A 31 7.74 17.15 1.24
CA ARG A 31 8.13 18.56 1.41
C ARG A 31 7.43 19.26 2.57
N GLY A 32 7.16 18.55 3.66
CA GLY A 32 6.49 19.06 4.85
C GLY A 32 4.97 19.18 4.74
N THR A 33 4.36 18.90 3.57
CA THR A 33 2.91 18.86 3.43
C THR A 33 2.34 17.54 3.99
N ASP A 34 1.16 17.60 4.54
CA ASP A 34 0.46 16.43 5.08
C ASP A 34 -0.22 15.58 3.99
N ALA A 35 -0.77 14.43 4.39
CA ALA A 35 -1.38 13.47 3.48
C ALA A 35 -2.58 14.02 2.69
N THR A 36 -3.28 15.04 3.23
CA THR A 36 -4.45 15.63 2.55
C THR A 36 -4.06 16.49 1.33
N ARG A 37 -2.77 16.81 1.21
CA ARG A 37 -2.18 17.57 0.09
C ARG A 37 -1.44 16.69 -0.90
N ILE A 38 -1.56 15.39 -0.77
CA ILE A 38 -0.92 14.40 -1.63
C ILE A 38 -2.01 13.62 -2.36
N ASN A 39 -2.06 13.78 -3.68
CA ASN A 39 -2.98 13.00 -4.50
C ASN A 39 -2.38 11.62 -4.81
N ILE A 40 -3.17 10.58 -4.64
CA ILE A 40 -2.74 9.20 -4.86
C ILE A 40 -3.70 8.55 -5.84
N THR A 41 -3.16 7.97 -6.91
CA THR A 41 -3.96 7.23 -7.90
C THR A 41 -3.45 5.80 -8.05
N ALA A 42 -4.35 4.88 -8.34
CA ALA A 42 -4.02 3.54 -8.80
C ALA A 42 -4.56 3.36 -10.22
N ASN A 43 -3.67 3.14 -11.20
CA ASN A 43 -4.00 3.07 -12.63
C ASN A 43 -4.81 4.29 -13.12
N GLY A 44 -4.52 5.49 -12.58
CA GLY A 44 -5.22 6.72 -12.91
C GLY A 44 -6.52 6.97 -12.14
N ILE A 45 -6.95 6.04 -11.29
CA ILE A 45 -8.16 6.18 -10.47
C ILE A 45 -7.76 6.76 -9.11
N PRO A 46 -8.37 7.88 -8.65
CA PRO A 46 -8.09 8.45 -7.33
C PRO A 46 -8.39 7.47 -6.20
N MET A 47 -7.51 7.39 -5.23
CA MET A 47 -7.63 6.55 -4.04
C MET A 47 -7.84 7.35 -2.76
N ASN A 48 -7.68 8.67 -2.81
CA ASN A 48 -7.94 9.51 -1.65
C ASN A 48 -9.42 9.42 -1.26
N ASP A 49 -9.67 9.25 0.01
CA ASP A 49 -11.02 9.28 0.57
C ASP A 49 -11.67 10.65 0.35
N ALA A 50 -12.95 10.66 -0.01
CA ALA A 50 -13.66 11.89 -0.40
C ALA A 50 -13.92 12.84 0.77
N GLU A 51 -13.96 12.35 1.99
CA GLU A 51 -14.21 13.13 3.20
C GLU A 51 -12.90 13.62 3.82
N SER A 52 -11.98 12.70 4.11
CA SER A 52 -10.70 13.01 4.76
C SER A 52 -9.63 13.56 3.82
N HIS A 53 -9.83 13.45 2.51
CA HIS A 53 -8.86 13.77 1.46
C HIS A 53 -7.51 13.05 1.58
N SER A 54 -7.44 11.99 2.38
CA SER A 54 -6.23 11.20 2.60
C SER A 54 -6.44 9.74 2.26
N ILE A 55 -5.39 8.95 2.31
CA ILE A 55 -5.46 7.49 2.22
C ILE A 55 -5.07 6.86 3.54
N PHE A 56 -5.82 5.86 3.98
CA PHE A 56 -5.47 5.02 5.11
C PHE A 56 -4.79 3.75 4.59
N TRP A 57 -3.47 3.71 4.65
CA TRP A 57 -2.68 2.62 4.08
C TRP A 57 -2.96 1.27 4.73
N VAL A 58 -3.39 1.30 5.99
CA VAL A 58 -3.81 0.11 6.72
C VAL A 58 -4.99 -0.61 6.05
N ASN A 59 -5.88 0.12 5.35
CA ASN A 59 -7.02 -0.44 4.62
C ASN A 59 -6.60 -1.12 3.30
N THR A 60 -5.36 -0.93 2.86
CA THR A 60 -4.81 -1.53 1.64
C THR A 60 -3.51 -2.29 1.93
N PRO A 61 -3.56 -3.26 2.89
CA PRO A 61 -2.35 -3.94 3.30
C PRO A 61 -1.72 -4.68 2.12
N ASP A 62 -0.37 -4.61 2.06
CA ASP A 62 0.43 -5.26 1.04
C ASP A 62 0.11 -4.87 -0.42
N LEU A 63 -0.54 -3.74 -0.66
CA LEU A 63 -0.80 -3.24 -2.02
C LEU A 63 0.51 -3.14 -2.83
N ALA A 64 1.59 -2.73 -2.17
CA ALA A 64 2.92 -2.60 -2.76
C ALA A 64 3.40 -3.86 -3.49
N SER A 65 3.05 -5.06 -3.01
CA SER A 65 3.41 -6.33 -3.65
C SER A 65 2.67 -6.61 -4.97
N SER A 66 1.67 -5.81 -5.29
CA SER A 66 0.91 -5.91 -6.55
C SER A 66 1.21 -4.75 -7.51
N LEU A 67 2.18 -3.90 -7.18
CA LEU A 67 2.59 -2.79 -8.04
C LEU A 67 3.76 -3.20 -8.93
N GLU A 68 3.75 -2.69 -10.15
CA GLU A 68 4.86 -2.76 -11.10
C GLU A 68 5.72 -1.50 -11.02
N ASP A 69 5.08 -0.35 -10.81
CA ASP A 69 5.72 0.95 -10.83
C ASP A 69 5.01 1.94 -9.91
N MET A 70 5.79 2.89 -9.42
CA MET A 70 5.31 3.99 -8.60
C MET A 70 6.04 5.26 -8.99
N GLN A 71 5.29 6.22 -9.52
CA GLN A 71 5.79 7.52 -9.90
C GLN A 71 5.42 8.58 -8.86
N ILE A 72 6.41 9.34 -8.41
CA ILE A 72 6.21 10.43 -7.46
C ILE A 72 6.59 11.75 -8.13
N GLN A 73 5.61 12.63 -8.23
CA GLN A 73 5.81 14.01 -8.60
C GLN A 73 5.70 14.89 -7.37
N ARG A 74 6.78 15.55 -6.99
CA ARG A 74 6.86 16.40 -5.81
C ARG A 74 6.51 17.85 -6.14
N GLY A 75 5.61 18.44 -5.37
CA GLY A 75 5.07 19.79 -5.60
C GLY A 75 3.80 19.77 -6.44
N ALA A 76 3.30 20.92 -6.80
CA ALA A 76 2.12 21.06 -7.62
C ALA A 76 2.29 20.33 -8.96
N GLY A 77 1.42 19.41 -9.22
CA GLY A 77 1.39 18.63 -10.45
C GLY A 77 0.57 19.30 -11.55
N THR A 78 0.35 18.57 -12.64
CA THR A 78 -0.60 18.96 -13.69
C THR A 78 -2.03 18.86 -13.16
N SER A 79 -2.96 19.63 -13.74
CA SER A 79 -4.39 19.61 -13.35
C SER A 79 -5.07 18.25 -13.46
N THR A 80 -4.47 17.31 -14.19
CA THR A 80 -4.95 15.92 -14.32
C THR A 80 -4.81 15.10 -13.02
N ASN A 81 -4.01 15.57 -12.07
CA ASN A 81 -3.73 14.85 -10.82
C ASN A 81 -4.71 15.18 -9.68
N GLY A 82 -5.75 15.94 -9.95
CA GLY A 82 -6.82 16.27 -8.99
C GLY A 82 -6.52 17.49 -8.09
N ALA A 83 -7.53 17.89 -7.34
CA ALA A 83 -7.52 19.13 -6.56
C ALA A 83 -6.58 19.11 -5.34
N GLY A 84 -6.24 17.94 -4.81
CA GLY A 84 -5.38 17.79 -3.63
C GLY A 84 -3.87 17.77 -3.92
N ALA A 85 -3.44 17.88 -5.18
CA ALA A 85 -2.06 17.67 -5.61
C ALA A 85 -1.13 18.88 -5.38
N PHE A 86 -1.18 19.53 -4.23
CA PHE A 86 -0.30 20.68 -3.92
C PHE A 86 1.08 20.23 -3.41
N GLY A 87 1.11 19.21 -2.59
CA GLY A 87 2.33 18.68 -1.99
C GLY A 87 3.03 17.70 -2.91
N ALA A 88 2.29 16.76 -3.44
CA ALA A 88 2.77 15.75 -4.37
C ALA A 88 1.62 15.02 -5.07
N SER A 89 1.99 14.29 -6.14
CA SER A 89 1.15 13.25 -6.74
C SER A 89 1.92 11.94 -6.73
N ILE A 90 1.26 10.86 -6.30
CA ILE A 90 1.80 9.50 -6.30
C ILE A 90 0.91 8.66 -7.21
N ASN A 91 1.46 8.23 -8.32
CA ASN A 91 0.75 7.40 -9.30
C ASN A 91 1.24 5.96 -9.17
N LEU A 92 0.35 5.07 -8.79
CA LEU A 92 0.60 3.65 -8.64
C LEU A 92 0.15 2.93 -9.89
N ARG A 93 1.00 2.06 -10.41
CA ARG A 93 0.64 1.17 -11.51
C ARG A 93 0.70 -0.27 -11.04
N THR A 94 -0.42 -0.98 -11.14
CA THR A 94 -0.48 -2.39 -10.80
C THR A 94 0.28 -3.23 -11.84
N ALA A 95 0.87 -4.33 -11.38
CA ALA A 95 1.57 -5.26 -12.26
C ALA A 95 0.66 -5.76 -13.39
N GLY A 96 1.23 -5.91 -14.57
CA GLY A 96 0.56 -6.58 -15.67
C GLY A 96 0.33 -8.06 -15.36
N ILE A 97 -0.64 -8.68 -16.04
CA ILE A 97 -0.84 -10.13 -15.92
C ILE A 97 0.21 -10.83 -16.80
N PRO A 98 1.06 -11.70 -16.22
CA PRO A 98 2.07 -12.41 -17.00
C PRO A 98 1.46 -13.30 -18.09
N SER A 99 2.12 -13.40 -19.23
CA SER A 99 1.67 -14.26 -20.34
C SER A 99 1.86 -15.75 -20.07
N LYS A 100 2.75 -16.11 -19.14
CA LYS A 100 3.02 -17.50 -18.73
C LYS A 100 2.36 -17.79 -17.39
N ALA A 101 1.83 -19.00 -17.24
CA ALA A 101 1.32 -19.48 -15.97
C ALA A 101 2.45 -19.57 -14.94
N TYR A 102 2.16 -19.22 -13.70
CA TYR A 102 3.11 -19.29 -12.60
C TYR A 102 2.39 -19.50 -11.25
N ALA A 103 3.15 -19.99 -10.31
CA ALA A 103 2.80 -19.98 -8.89
C ALA A 103 4.04 -19.60 -8.10
N GLU A 104 3.86 -18.72 -7.13
CA GLU A 104 4.93 -18.21 -6.27
C GLU A 104 4.47 -18.25 -4.82
N VAL A 105 5.36 -18.72 -3.95
CA VAL A 105 5.20 -18.64 -2.50
C VAL A 105 6.42 -17.90 -1.97
N SER A 106 6.20 -16.87 -1.21
CA SER A 106 7.27 -16.09 -0.60
C SER A 106 7.00 -15.84 0.88
N GLY A 107 8.07 -15.81 1.67
CA GLY A 107 8.05 -15.51 3.09
C GLY A 107 9.16 -14.52 3.44
N SER A 108 8.90 -13.67 4.42
CA SER A 108 9.93 -12.78 4.98
C SER A 108 9.76 -12.64 6.48
N TYR A 109 10.88 -12.49 7.17
CA TYR A 109 10.94 -12.26 8.61
C TYR A 109 11.84 -11.05 8.91
N ARG A 110 11.41 -10.21 9.85
CA ARG A 110 12.08 -8.97 10.24
C ARG A 110 12.04 -8.75 11.74
N SER A 111 12.64 -7.64 12.19
CA SER A 111 12.58 -7.18 13.58
C SER A 111 11.13 -7.08 14.08
N PHE A 112 10.97 -7.15 15.40
CA PHE A 112 9.67 -7.08 16.09
C PHE A 112 8.72 -8.21 15.71
N ASN A 113 9.28 -9.41 15.51
CA ASN A 113 8.54 -10.59 15.08
C ASN A 113 7.66 -10.32 13.85
N THR A 114 8.10 -9.37 13.00
CA THR A 114 7.37 -9.04 11.78
C THR A 114 7.61 -10.10 10.73
N HIS A 115 6.55 -10.80 10.33
CA HIS A 115 6.62 -11.79 9.28
C HIS A 115 5.51 -11.60 8.26
N LYS A 116 5.78 -12.04 7.06
CA LYS A 116 4.86 -11.97 5.94
C LYS A 116 4.96 -13.25 5.12
N GLU A 117 3.80 -13.82 4.85
CA GLU A 117 3.62 -14.92 3.91
C GLU A 117 2.76 -14.44 2.74
N THR A 118 3.15 -14.82 1.53
CA THR A 118 2.44 -14.46 0.31
C THR A 118 2.36 -15.65 -0.63
N VAL A 119 1.18 -15.87 -1.18
CA VAL A 119 0.96 -16.79 -2.29
C VAL A 119 0.44 -16.00 -3.47
N ARG A 120 1.04 -16.19 -4.63
CA ARG A 120 0.64 -15.57 -5.88
C ARG A 120 0.53 -16.60 -6.98
N VAL A 121 -0.52 -16.53 -7.79
CA VAL A 121 -0.76 -17.43 -8.90
C VAL A 121 -1.24 -16.65 -10.12
N GLY A 122 -0.80 -17.07 -11.30
CA GLY A 122 -1.24 -16.49 -12.54
C GLY A 122 -1.55 -17.59 -13.57
N SER A 123 -2.63 -17.42 -14.33
CA SER A 123 -3.05 -18.38 -15.34
C SER A 123 -2.19 -18.38 -16.58
N GLY A 124 -1.40 -17.32 -16.80
CA GLY A 124 -0.90 -17.02 -18.15
C GLY A 124 -2.03 -16.63 -19.10
N LEU A 125 -1.71 -16.52 -20.38
CA LEU A 125 -2.69 -16.18 -21.41
C LEU A 125 -3.44 -17.43 -21.87
N LEU A 126 -4.74 -17.47 -21.59
CA LEU A 126 -5.65 -18.56 -21.96
C LEU A 126 -6.37 -18.23 -23.25
N GLY A 127 -6.32 -19.12 -24.23
CA GLY A 127 -7.00 -18.95 -25.53
C GLY A 127 -6.62 -17.66 -26.26
N ASN A 128 -5.44 -17.13 -26.02
CA ASN A 128 -4.91 -15.86 -26.54
C ASN A 128 -5.68 -14.59 -26.14
N HIS A 129 -6.68 -14.71 -25.24
CA HIS A 129 -7.55 -13.59 -24.90
C HIS A 129 -7.68 -13.34 -23.39
N TRP A 130 -7.65 -14.37 -22.58
CA TRP A 130 -7.94 -14.24 -21.16
C TRP A 130 -6.70 -14.46 -20.31
N ALA A 131 -6.55 -13.67 -19.27
CA ALA A 131 -5.51 -13.90 -18.27
C ALA A 131 -6.01 -13.49 -16.88
N PHE A 132 -5.60 -14.23 -15.86
CA PHE A 132 -5.96 -14.02 -14.48
C PHE A 132 -4.72 -14.05 -13.59
N ASP A 133 -4.74 -13.26 -12.54
CA ASP A 133 -3.69 -13.20 -11.52
C ASP A 133 -4.35 -12.99 -10.15
N ALA A 134 -3.85 -13.71 -9.16
CA ALA A 134 -4.36 -13.62 -7.79
C ALA A 134 -3.19 -13.63 -6.81
N ARG A 135 -3.30 -12.82 -5.75
CA ARG A 135 -2.37 -12.79 -4.62
C ARG A 135 -3.16 -12.78 -3.31
N ILE A 136 -2.70 -13.55 -2.36
CA ILE A 136 -3.11 -13.46 -0.96
C ILE A 136 -1.87 -13.26 -0.10
N SER A 137 -1.99 -12.46 0.95
CA SER A 137 -0.90 -12.20 1.88
C SER A 137 -1.41 -12.16 3.32
N ASN A 138 -0.56 -12.61 4.23
CA ASN A 138 -0.72 -12.47 5.66
C ASN A 138 0.52 -11.75 6.21
N ILE A 139 0.31 -10.71 7.03
CA ILE A 139 1.38 -9.94 7.66
C ILE A 139 1.07 -9.83 9.14
N GLN A 140 2.01 -10.20 9.98
CA GLN A 140 1.90 -10.05 11.43
C GLN A 140 3.13 -9.34 11.97
N SER A 141 2.95 -8.54 13.02
CA SER A 141 4.02 -7.81 13.70
C SER A 141 3.64 -7.55 15.15
N ASP A 142 4.60 -7.68 16.05
CA ASP A 142 4.42 -7.28 17.44
C ASP A 142 4.55 -5.76 17.64
N GLY A 143 5.12 -5.07 16.63
CA GLY A 143 5.42 -3.64 16.70
C GLY A 143 6.71 -3.34 17.48
N TYR A 144 7.24 -2.14 17.29
CA TYR A 144 8.36 -1.62 18.08
C TYR A 144 7.92 -1.10 19.45
N ARG A 145 6.75 -0.48 19.49
CA ARG A 145 6.17 0.08 20.70
C ARG A 145 5.36 -1.00 21.42
N ASP A 146 5.28 -0.89 22.74
CA ASP A 146 4.37 -1.71 23.52
C ASP A 146 2.92 -1.50 23.05
N ARG A 147 2.16 -2.60 22.99
CA ARG A 147 0.75 -2.56 22.58
C ARG A 147 0.54 -2.04 21.16
N ALA A 148 1.40 -2.42 20.22
CA ALA A 148 1.35 -1.97 18.83
C ALA A 148 1.34 -3.15 17.83
N THR A 149 0.62 -4.20 18.17
CA THR A 149 0.52 -5.40 17.32
C THR A 149 -0.33 -5.13 16.07
N SER A 150 0.02 -5.79 14.99
CA SER A 150 -0.71 -5.76 13.72
C SER A 150 -0.89 -7.16 13.17
N ASP A 151 -2.11 -7.51 12.75
CA ASP A 151 -2.47 -8.72 11.98
C ASP A 151 -3.25 -8.27 10.75
N LEU A 152 -2.63 -8.37 9.60
CA LEU A 152 -3.13 -7.85 8.33
C LEU A 152 -3.23 -8.97 7.31
N LYS A 153 -4.40 -9.14 6.72
CA LYS A 153 -4.65 -10.08 5.63
C LYS A 153 -5.10 -9.32 4.40
N SER A 154 -4.59 -9.69 3.25
CA SER A 154 -4.96 -9.01 2.02
C SER A 154 -5.12 -9.97 0.86
N TYR A 155 -5.93 -9.54 -0.10
CA TYR A 155 -6.04 -10.17 -1.39
C TYR A 155 -5.92 -9.12 -2.51
N PHE A 156 -5.45 -9.56 -3.64
CA PHE A 156 -5.42 -8.81 -4.88
C PHE A 156 -5.77 -9.76 -6.03
N LEU A 157 -6.79 -9.43 -6.79
CA LEU A 157 -7.28 -10.22 -7.90
C LEU A 157 -7.31 -9.34 -9.13
N GLN A 158 -6.85 -9.85 -10.25
CA GLN A 158 -7.02 -9.17 -11.52
C GLN A 158 -7.35 -10.16 -12.63
N GLY A 159 -8.20 -9.71 -13.56
CA GLY A 159 -8.55 -10.42 -14.77
C GLY A 159 -8.44 -9.49 -15.96
N GLY A 160 -8.01 -10.02 -17.08
CA GLY A 160 -7.88 -9.29 -18.32
C GLY A 160 -8.47 -10.05 -19.51
N TYR A 161 -9.15 -9.31 -20.39
CA TYR A 161 -9.50 -9.76 -21.73
C TYR A 161 -8.73 -8.92 -22.74
N TYR A 162 -8.08 -9.56 -23.66
CA TYR A 162 -7.25 -8.95 -24.69
C TYR A 162 -7.77 -9.35 -26.07
N GLY A 163 -8.63 -8.55 -26.66
CA GLY A 163 -9.11 -8.70 -28.04
C GLY A 163 -8.29 -7.85 -29.01
N GLU A 164 -8.53 -7.99 -30.30
CA GLU A 164 -7.81 -7.25 -31.34
C GLU A 164 -7.94 -5.73 -31.20
N ASN A 165 -9.14 -5.25 -30.86
CA ASN A 165 -9.45 -3.83 -30.75
C ASN A 165 -9.97 -3.44 -29.37
N THR A 166 -9.97 -4.36 -28.39
CA THR A 166 -10.56 -4.12 -27.08
C THR A 166 -9.71 -4.77 -26.00
N THR A 167 -9.41 -4.00 -24.98
CA THR A 167 -8.82 -4.53 -23.73
C THR A 167 -9.73 -4.20 -22.58
N LEU A 168 -10.12 -5.21 -21.81
CA LEU A 168 -10.84 -5.05 -20.56
C LEU A 168 -9.94 -5.53 -19.42
N LYS A 169 -9.80 -4.73 -18.36
CA LYS A 169 -9.09 -5.11 -17.15
C LYS A 169 -9.99 -4.89 -15.95
N LEU A 170 -10.16 -5.92 -15.14
CA LEU A 170 -10.84 -5.87 -13.86
C LEU A 170 -9.81 -6.08 -12.75
N ILE A 171 -9.88 -5.25 -11.71
CA ILE A 171 -9.04 -5.35 -10.53
C ILE A 171 -9.93 -5.28 -9.31
N ALA A 172 -9.74 -6.20 -8.37
CA ALA A 172 -10.35 -6.19 -7.06
C ALA A 172 -9.27 -6.45 -6.00
N PHE A 173 -9.23 -5.63 -4.98
CA PHE A 173 -8.32 -5.82 -3.86
C PHE A 173 -8.97 -5.35 -2.57
N GLY A 174 -8.46 -5.84 -1.46
CA GLY A 174 -8.91 -5.48 -0.13
C GLY A 174 -8.18 -6.28 0.93
N GLY A 175 -8.61 -6.10 2.16
CA GLY A 175 -7.99 -6.77 3.28
C GLY A 175 -8.86 -6.77 4.52
N LYS A 176 -8.35 -7.45 5.53
CA LYS A 176 -8.83 -7.42 6.90
C LYS A 176 -7.66 -7.03 7.78
N GLU A 177 -7.90 -6.08 8.65
CA GLU A 177 -6.93 -5.60 9.60
C GLU A 177 -7.40 -5.84 11.03
N LYS A 178 -6.46 -6.14 11.90
CA LYS A 178 -6.62 -6.11 13.33
C LYS A 178 -5.35 -5.51 13.90
N THR A 179 -5.50 -4.31 14.49
CA THR A 179 -4.39 -3.58 15.06
C THR A 179 -4.68 -3.26 16.52
N TYR A 180 -3.64 -3.21 17.33
CA TYR A 180 -3.70 -2.71 18.69
C TYR A 180 -2.83 -1.47 18.77
N HIS A 181 -3.40 -0.35 19.19
CA HIS A 181 -2.73 0.94 19.23
C HIS A 181 -2.77 1.54 20.62
N ALA A 182 -1.64 2.07 21.03
CA ALA A 182 -1.57 3.07 22.08
C ALA A 182 -1.68 4.46 21.42
N TRP A 183 -2.90 4.96 21.25
CA TRP A 183 -3.17 6.26 20.60
C TRP A 183 -2.78 7.44 21.49
N ASP A 184 -2.95 7.29 22.80
CA ASP A 184 -2.70 8.35 23.75
C ASP A 184 -1.22 8.33 24.16
N GLY A 185 -0.58 9.49 24.05
CA GLY A 185 0.73 9.73 24.64
C GLY A 185 0.60 9.84 26.17
N ILE A 186 1.66 9.53 26.87
CA ILE A 186 1.77 9.81 28.31
C ILE A 186 2.34 11.20 28.52
N SER A 187 1.92 11.87 29.59
CA SER A 187 2.50 13.15 29.98
C SER A 187 3.93 12.97 30.50
N ARG A 188 4.71 14.06 30.46
CA ARG A 188 6.07 14.03 31.01
C ARG A 188 6.09 13.62 32.49
N GLU A 189 5.10 14.08 33.26
CA GLU A 189 4.94 13.74 34.65
C GLU A 189 4.71 12.25 34.88
N GLN A 190 3.89 11.62 34.04
CA GLN A 190 3.68 10.16 34.06
C GLN A 190 4.93 9.37 33.68
N LEU A 191 5.74 9.90 32.74
CA LEU A 191 7.00 9.27 32.34
C LEU A 191 8.07 9.34 33.43
N GLU A 192 8.07 10.37 34.28
CA GLU A 192 9.06 10.58 35.34
C GLU A 192 8.67 9.86 36.64
N THR A 193 7.41 9.36 36.76
CA THR A 193 6.90 8.68 37.97
C THR A 193 6.87 7.15 37.85
N ASP A 194 7.19 6.57 36.68
CA ASP A 194 7.34 5.14 36.44
C ASP A 194 8.84 4.76 36.51
#